data_71dd25dd721db6bc6df394fc343b5c3a
#
_entry.id   71dd25dd721db6bc6df394fc343b5c3a
#
_cell.length_a   1.000
_cell.length_b   1.000
_cell.length_c   1.000
_cell.angle_alpha   90.00
_cell.angle_beta   90.00
_cell.angle_gamma   90.00
#
_symmetry.space_group_name_H-M   'P 1'
#
loop_
_entity.id
_entity.type
_entity.pdbx_description
1 polymer ?
#
loop_
_entity_poly.entity_id
_entity_poly.type
_entity_poly.pdbx_seq_one_letter_code
_entity_poly.pdbx_strand_id
1 'polypeptide(L)'
;MLLRNPTLLLLFCGQALYWSCSLIGITLTALVGVQLAPLNSLATLPLALLVLGNLLAVQPLSHFMQRHGRRPGLMLGAGGGVLGGLVCAAGVWTGDFLWFCLGALGIGVYQASAMYYRFAALEAVDAGRKGRASAYVLAGGVLAALLAPSLALWSRNALAQPFVGAYLLIAVLALAGLLLMALLREGQAPRPARLAWRDIGGLLRRPVVRAAIACTAAGHGLMILIMNATPLAMSFCGLPLEQSSRVIQWHVLGMFLPAFFAGALVDRIGNRRVALLGAFLLAASAGIALGGQSVMHFLLSSLALGSGWNLMLIAGTTLLGEGHAESERGAAQGLMEQGNSLVAALMSFGSGALITSLGWMRESEINQKGKARKLRDIEEGKGI
;
A
#
# COMPACT_ATOMS: atom_id res chain seq x y z
N MET A 1 -19.44 -10.72 -17.57
CA MET A 1 -20.23 -9.46 -17.57
C MET A 1 -19.49 -8.31 -16.90
N LEU A 2 -18.80 -8.49 -15.74
CA LEU A 2 -17.95 -7.45 -15.12
C LEU A 2 -16.80 -7.00 -16.02
N LEU A 3 -16.13 -7.93 -16.71
CA LEU A 3 -15.04 -7.66 -17.67
C LEU A 3 -15.45 -6.78 -18.87
N ARG A 4 -16.76 -6.65 -19.14
CA ARG A 4 -17.29 -5.79 -20.21
C ARG A 4 -17.75 -4.41 -19.73
N ASN A 5 -17.66 -4.14 -18.41
CA ASN A 5 -17.98 -2.83 -17.88
C ASN A 5 -16.78 -1.90 -18.08
N PRO A 6 -16.87 -0.87 -18.94
CA PRO A 6 -15.73 -0.01 -19.26
C PRO A 6 -15.22 0.77 -18.03
N THR A 7 -16.10 1.16 -17.12
CA THR A 7 -15.73 1.84 -15.88
C THR A 7 -14.86 0.93 -15.01
N LEU A 8 -15.23 -0.33 -14.82
CA LEU A 8 -14.43 -1.28 -14.04
C LEU A 8 -13.07 -1.56 -14.68
N LEU A 9 -13.02 -1.65 -16.01
CA LEU A 9 -11.78 -1.85 -16.74
C LEU A 9 -10.82 -0.66 -16.57
N LEU A 10 -11.34 0.58 -16.70
CA LEU A 10 -10.55 1.79 -16.48
C LEU A 10 -10.00 1.87 -15.04
N LEU A 11 -10.83 1.54 -14.05
CA LEU A 11 -10.41 1.52 -12.64
C LEU A 11 -9.39 0.40 -12.37
N PHE A 12 -9.54 -0.78 -12.98
CA PHE A 12 -8.57 -1.88 -12.91
C PHE A 12 -7.20 -1.47 -13.47
N CYS A 13 -7.18 -0.87 -14.67
CA CYS A 13 -5.95 -0.35 -15.27
C CYS A 13 -5.35 0.79 -14.42
N GLY A 14 -6.18 1.71 -13.91
CA GLY A 14 -5.76 2.76 -12.99
C GLY A 14 -5.10 2.20 -11.73
N GLN A 15 -5.67 1.13 -11.16
CA GLN A 15 -5.12 0.44 -10.00
C GLN A 15 -3.75 -0.19 -10.31
N ALA A 16 -3.60 -0.84 -11.48
CA ALA A 16 -2.34 -1.41 -11.92
C ALA A 16 -1.25 -0.34 -12.07
N LEU A 17 -1.57 0.79 -12.70
CA LEU A 17 -0.64 1.91 -12.87
C LEU A 17 -0.24 2.52 -11.53
N TYR A 18 -1.21 2.79 -10.65
CA TYR A 18 -0.94 3.32 -9.32
C TYR A 18 -0.01 2.40 -8.51
N TRP A 19 -0.33 1.09 -8.43
CA TRP A 19 0.51 0.17 -7.69
C TRP A 19 1.90 -0.01 -8.30
N SER A 20 2.03 0.12 -9.62
CA SER A 20 3.35 0.16 -10.27
C SER A 20 4.16 1.37 -9.80
N CYS A 21 3.56 2.57 -9.76
CA CYS A 21 4.19 3.76 -9.19
C CYS A 21 4.59 3.56 -7.73
N SER A 22 3.68 3.00 -6.92
CA SER A 22 3.88 2.78 -5.49
C SER A 22 5.03 1.81 -5.22
N LEU A 23 5.08 0.67 -5.92
CA LEU A 23 6.13 -0.34 -5.76
C LEU A 23 7.49 0.18 -6.22
N ILE A 24 7.57 0.89 -7.34
CA ILE A 24 8.80 1.56 -7.79
C ILE A 24 9.27 2.55 -6.72
N GLY A 25 8.35 3.40 -6.22
CA GLY A 25 8.63 4.39 -5.19
C GLY A 25 9.13 3.75 -3.90
N ILE A 26 8.41 2.80 -3.33
CA ILE A 26 8.79 2.13 -2.07
C ILE A 26 10.15 1.45 -2.20
N THR A 27 10.43 0.81 -3.34
CA THR A 27 11.69 0.08 -3.56
C THR A 27 12.89 1.03 -3.64
N LEU A 28 12.74 2.20 -4.27
CA LEU A 28 13.88 3.06 -4.62
C LEU A 28 14.01 4.28 -3.72
N THR A 29 12.92 4.78 -3.10
CA THR A 29 12.93 6.04 -2.35
C THR A 29 13.88 6.00 -1.14
N ALA A 30 13.96 4.87 -0.42
CA ALA A 30 14.90 4.72 0.69
C ALA A 30 16.36 4.78 0.21
N LEU A 31 16.68 4.15 -0.93
CA LEU A 31 18.02 4.16 -1.50
C LEU A 31 18.45 5.57 -1.93
N VAL A 32 17.55 6.30 -2.58
CA VAL A 32 17.79 7.71 -2.94
C VAL A 32 17.90 8.58 -1.70
N GLY A 33 17.06 8.33 -0.69
CA GLY A 33 17.13 9.04 0.58
C GLY A 33 18.50 8.90 1.24
N VAL A 34 19.10 7.71 1.26
CA VAL A 34 20.47 7.49 1.78
C VAL A 34 21.52 8.30 1.00
N GLN A 35 21.32 8.48 -0.32
CA GLN A 35 22.29 9.21 -1.16
C GLN A 35 22.17 10.73 -1.03
N LEU A 36 20.94 11.25 -0.86
CA LEU A 36 20.67 12.69 -0.89
C LEU A 36 20.54 13.32 0.51
N ALA A 37 20.23 12.55 1.54
CA ALA A 37 19.98 13.10 2.87
C ALA A 37 21.26 13.73 3.46
N PRO A 38 21.16 14.95 4.01
CA PRO A 38 22.31 15.60 4.67
C PRO A 38 22.74 14.89 5.96
N LEU A 39 21.84 14.10 6.55
CA LEU A 39 22.08 13.26 7.74
C LEU A 39 21.47 11.88 7.51
N ASN A 40 22.16 10.82 7.91
CA ASN A 40 21.68 9.45 7.77
C ASN A 40 20.33 9.21 8.46
N SER A 41 20.04 9.92 9.55
CA SER A 41 18.74 9.86 10.24
C SER A 41 17.57 10.38 9.41
N LEU A 42 17.81 11.17 8.37
CA LEU A 42 16.79 11.72 7.47
C LEU A 42 16.60 10.88 6.21
N ALA A 43 17.34 9.81 6.01
CA ALA A 43 17.29 8.98 4.80
C ALA A 43 15.87 8.43 4.50
N THR A 44 15.07 8.15 5.53
CA THR A 44 13.69 7.64 5.39
C THR A 44 12.62 8.74 5.37
N LEU A 45 13.02 10.02 5.54
CA LEU A 45 12.10 11.16 5.56
C LEU A 45 11.22 11.25 4.29
N PRO A 46 11.72 11.03 3.07
CA PRO A 46 10.88 11.06 1.87
C PRO A 46 9.75 10.02 1.90
N LEU A 47 10.00 8.81 2.44
CA LEU A 47 8.94 7.79 2.63
C LEU A 47 7.91 8.23 3.67
N ALA A 48 8.36 8.84 4.77
CA ALA A 48 7.46 9.37 5.79
C ALA A 48 6.58 10.50 5.22
N LEU A 49 7.17 11.37 4.38
CA LEU A 49 6.43 12.45 3.72
C LEU A 49 5.43 11.94 2.67
N LEU A 50 5.73 10.83 1.98
CA LEU A 50 4.75 10.16 1.11
C LEU A 50 3.52 9.72 1.93
N VAL A 51 3.73 9.07 3.08
CA VAL A 51 2.65 8.66 3.98
C VAL A 51 1.90 9.88 4.53
N LEU A 52 2.61 10.94 4.89
CA LEU A 52 2.02 12.20 5.35
C LEU A 52 1.18 12.86 4.24
N GLY A 53 1.68 12.90 3.01
CA GLY A 53 0.95 13.41 1.85
C GLY A 53 -0.36 12.66 1.61
N ASN A 54 -0.32 11.33 1.73
CA ASN A 54 -1.53 10.50 1.70
C ASN A 54 -2.50 10.88 2.83
N LEU A 55 -2.03 10.89 4.08
CA LEU A 55 -2.85 11.19 5.26
C LEU A 55 -3.53 12.56 5.16
N LEU A 56 -2.81 13.58 4.72
CA LEU A 56 -3.34 14.94 4.57
C LEU A 56 -4.31 15.07 3.39
N ALA A 57 -4.11 14.31 2.31
CA ALA A 57 -4.92 14.42 1.09
C ALA A 57 -6.23 13.61 1.14
N VAL A 58 -6.30 12.53 1.93
CA VAL A 58 -7.46 11.61 1.96
C VAL A 58 -8.78 12.34 2.20
N GLN A 59 -8.90 13.15 3.24
CA GLN A 59 -10.13 13.84 3.57
C GLN A 59 -10.50 14.96 2.58
N PRO A 60 -9.59 15.89 2.20
CA PRO A 60 -9.86 16.88 1.17
C PRO A 60 -10.31 16.24 -0.15
N LEU A 61 -9.64 15.18 -0.61
CA LEU A 61 -10.02 14.47 -1.83
C LEU A 61 -11.41 13.82 -1.71
N SER A 62 -11.72 13.20 -0.56
CA SER A 62 -13.06 12.65 -0.33
C SER A 62 -14.15 13.70 -0.47
N HIS A 63 -13.98 14.86 0.19
CA HIS A 63 -14.91 15.98 0.11
C HIS A 63 -15.00 16.56 -1.31
N PHE A 64 -13.86 16.66 -1.99
CA PHE A 64 -13.81 17.12 -3.37
C PHE A 64 -14.58 16.18 -4.30
N MET A 65 -14.34 14.86 -4.19
CA MET A 65 -15.06 13.83 -4.96
C MET A 65 -16.55 13.82 -4.66
N GLN A 66 -16.96 14.08 -3.44
CA GLN A 66 -18.36 14.16 -3.06
C GLN A 66 -19.06 15.37 -3.71
N ARG A 67 -18.35 16.48 -3.89
CA ARG A 67 -18.91 17.72 -4.46
C ARG A 67 -18.88 17.75 -5.98
N HIS A 68 -17.79 17.29 -6.57
CA HIS A 68 -17.49 17.46 -7.99
C HIS A 68 -17.56 16.15 -8.78
N GLY A 69 -17.76 15.00 -8.10
CA GLY A 69 -17.76 13.68 -8.71
C GLY A 69 -16.43 12.93 -8.58
N ARG A 70 -16.45 11.64 -8.92
CA ARG A 70 -15.28 10.77 -8.80
C ARG A 70 -14.18 11.13 -9.80
N ARG A 71 -14.56 11.40 -11.05
CA ARG A 71 -13.62 11.66 -12.14
C ARG A 71 -12.65 12.79 -11.82
N PRO A 72 -13.10 14.04 -11.51
CA PRO A 72 -12.18 15.14 -11.25
C PRO A 72 -11.31 14.91 -9.99
N GLY A 73 -11.83 14.24 -8.97
CA GLY A 73 -11.04 13.93 -7.78
C GLY A 73 -9.95 12.88 -8.02
N LEU A 74 -10.24 11.85 -8.82
CA LEU A 74 -9.27 10.85 -9.23
C LEU A 74 -8.20 11.46 -10.16
N MET A 75 -8.61 12.35 -11.07
CA MET A 75 -7.68 13.11 -11.93
C MET A 75 -6.76 14.03 -11.11
N LEU A 76 -7.32 14.73 -10.11
CA LEU A 76 -6.54 15.61 -9.22
C LEU A 76 -5.44 14.82 -8.48
N GLY A 77 -5.80 13.65 -7.95
CA GLY A 77 -4.83 12.78 -7.29
C GLY A 77 -3.75 12.27 -8.23
N ALA A 78 -4.13 11.79 -9.43
CA ALA A 78 -3.17 11.35 -10.44
C ALA A 78 -2.26 12.51 -10.89
N GLY A 79 -2.79 13.74 -11.02
CA GLY A 79 -2.01 14.96 -11.25
C GLY A 79 -0.97 15.22 -10.16
N GLY A 80 -1.34 14.96 -8.88
CA GLY A 80 -0.39 14.98 -7.77
C GLY A 80 0.76 13.98 -7.97
N GLY A 81 0.44 12.77 -8.48
CA GLY A 81 1.46 11.77 -8.84
C GLY A 81 2.39 12.20 -9.97
N VAL A 82 1.85 12.84 -11.02
CA VAL A 82 2.65 13.41 -12.13
C VAL A 82 3.61 14.46 -11.61
N LEU A 83 3.08 15.47 -10.90
CA LEU A 83 3.90 16.55 -10.34
C LEU A 83 4.92 16.01 -9.33
N GLY A 84 4.49 15.09 -8.45
CA GLY A 84 5.35 14.45 -7.47
C GLY A 84 6.50 13.69 -8.10
N GLY A 85 6.22 12.90 -9.15
CA GLY A 85 7.25 12.18 -9.90
C GLY A 85 8.25 13.10 -10.59
N LEU A 86 7.77 14.18 -11.25
CA LEU A 86 8.62 15.18 -11.89
C LEU A 86 9.51 15.93 -10.88
N VAL A 87 8.92 16.34 -9.73
CA VAL A 87 9.65 17.04 -8.67
C VAL A 87 10.68 16.13 -8.02
N CYS A 88 10.34 14.85 -7.77
CA CYS A 88 11.32 13.86 -7.31
C CYS A 88 12.46 13.68 -8.32
N ALA A 89 12.15 13.55 -9.61
CA ALA A 89 13.16 13.42 -10.67
C ALA A 89 14.08 14.64 -10.71
N ALA A 90 13.53 15.86 -10.59
CA ALA A 90 14.31 17.09 -10.50
C ALA A 90 15.21 17.10 -9.24
N GLY A 91 14.68 16.70 -8.07
CA GLY A 91 15.47 16.60 -6.84
C GLY A 91 16.64 15.62 -6.96
N VAL A 92 16.42 14.45 -7.60
CA VAL A 92 17.51 13.50 -7.88
C VAL A 92 18.50 14.06 -8.87
N TRP A 93 18.02 14.74 -9.93
CA TRP A 93 18.88 15.34 -10.96
C TRP A 93 19.77 16.44 -10.40
N THR A 94 19.24 17.30 -9.55
CA THR A 94 19.99 18.41 -8.93
C THR A 94 20.76 18.00 -7.67
N GLY A 95 20.54 16.80 -7.14
CA GLY A 95 21.09 16.39 -5.85
C GLY A 95 20.42 17.07 -4.67
N ASP A 96 19.23 17.64 -4.82
CA ASP A 96 18.54 18.42 -3.80
C ASP A 96 17.54 17.56 -3.02
N PHE A 97 17.84 17.31 -1.75
CA PHE A 97 17.02 16.51 -0.86
C PHE A 97 15.64 17.12 -0.58
N LEU A 98 15.53 18.45 -0.53
CA LEU A 98 14.25 19.12 -0.25
C LEU A 98 13.28 18.96 -1.41
N TRP A 99 13.72 19.16 -2.65
CA TRP A 99 12.90 18.89 -3.84
C TRP A 99 12.44 17.43 -3.87
N PHE A 100 13.33 16.51 -3.55
CA PHE A 100 12.98 15.09 -3.48
C PHE A 100 11.89 14.80 -2.44
N CYS A 101 12.00 15.40 -1.26
CA CYS A 101 11.00 15.32 -0.19
C CYS A 101 9.63 15.91 -0.61
N LEU A 102 9.62 17.07 -1.27
CA LEU A 102 8.41 17.72 -1.76
C LEU A 102 7.72 16.85 -2.84
N GLY A 103 8.49 16.24 -3.73
CA GLY A 103 7.96 15.33 -4.73
C GLY A 103 7.30 14.09 -4.10
N ALA A 104 7.88 13.54 -3.03
CA ALA A 104 7.31 12.41 -2.31
C ALA A 104 5.93 12.72 -1.71
N LEU A 105 5.70 13.94 -1.20
CA LEU A 105 4.37 14.41 -0.77
C LEU A 105 3.35 14.34 -1.91
N GLY A 106 3.72 14.78 -3.12
CA GLY A 106 2.85 14.72 -4.30
C GLY A 106 2.49 13.29 -4.70
N ILE A 107 3.42 12.34 -4.62
CA ILE A 107 3.14 10.91 -4.84
C ILE A 107 2.14 10.40 -3.78
N GLY A 108 2.26 10.87 -2.52
CA GLY A 108 1.30 10.56 -1.46
C GLY A 108 -0.13 11.02 -1.77
N VAL A 109 -0.31 12.16 -2.44
CA VAL A 109 -1.63 12.64 -2.92
C VAL A 109 -2.24 11.67 -3.93
N TYR A 110 -1.41 11.12 -4.84
CA TYR A 110 -1.87 10.09 -5.77
C TYR A 110 -2.31 8.83 -5.04
N GLN A 111 -1.56 8.40 -4.04
CA GLN A 111 -1.93 7.26 -3.20
C GLN A 111 -3.30 7.47 -2.55
N ALA A 112 -3.55 8.64 -1.94
CA ALA A 112 -4.83 8.97 -1.32
C ALA A 112 -6.01 8.85 -2.31
N SER A 113 -5.83 9.32 -3.53
CA SER A 113 -6.82 9.24 -4.59
C SER A 113 -7.08 7.79 -5.06
N ALA A 114 -6.03 7.01 -5.26
CA ALA A 114 -6.13 5.65 -5.77
C ALA A 114 -6.85 4.70 -4.78
N MET A 115 -6.84 4.98 -3.49
CA MET A 115 -7.63 4.24 -2.50
C MET A 115 -9.13 4.29 -2.78
N TYR A 116 -9.61 5.32 -3.51
CA TYR A 116 -11.02 5.45 -3.87
C TYR A 116 -11.42 4.67 -5.13
N TYR A 117 -10.50 4.08 -5.89
CA TYR A 117 -10.84 3.25 -7.07
C TYR A 117 -11.79 2.09 -6.71
N ARG A 118 -11.56 1.40 -5.59
CA ARG A 118 -12.41 0.32 -5.13
C ARG A 118 -13.83 0.78 -4.76
N PHE A 119 -13.96 1.99 -4.22
CA PHE A 119 -15.26 2.58 -3.90
C PHE A 119 -15.99 3.03 -5.17
N ALA A 120 -15.28 3.60 -6.15
CA ALA A 120 -15.84 3.91 -7.45
C ALA A 120 -16.35 2.65 -8.16
N ALA A 121 -15.68 1.50 -7.96
CA ALA A 121 -16.14 0.22 -8.47
C ALA A 121 -17.47 -0.24 -7.85
N LEU A 122 -17.69 0.00 -6.55
CA LEU A 122 -18.97 -0.31 -5.88
C LEU A 122 -20.15 0.48 -6.47
N GLU A 123 -19.87 1.70 -6.94
CA GLU A 123 -20.87 2.61 -7.52
C GLU A 123 -21.21 2.25 -8.98
N ALA A 124 -20.34 1.50 -9.65
CA ALA A 124 -20.48 1.11 -11.04
C ALA A 124 -21.32 -0.19 -11.26
N VAL A 125 -21.83 -0.81 -10.19
CA VAL A 125 -22.50 -2.11 -10.24
C VAL A 125 -23.68 -2.19 -9.26
N ASP A 126 -24.58 -3.15 -9.51
CA ASP A 126 -25.71 -3.48 -8.64
C ASP A 126 -25.26 -4.03 -7.28
N ALA A 127 -26.15 -3.94 -6.28
CA ALA A 127 -25.87 -4.33 -4.89
C ALA A 127 -25.29 -5.75 -4.73
N GLY A 128 -25.81 -6.73 -5.46
CA GLY A 128 -25.36 -8.14 -5.37
C GLY A 128 -24.00 -8.43 -6.04
N ARG A 129 -23.31 -7.41 -6.57
CA ARG A 129 -22.01 -7.56 -7.25
C ARG A 129 -20.91 -6.67 -6.70
N LYS A 130 -21.17 -5.95 -5.63
CA LYS A 130 -20.25 -4.97 -5.04
C LYS A 130 -18.92 -5.61 -4.62
N GLY A 131 -18.96 -6.75 -3.93
CA GLY A 131 -17.76 -7.47 -3.51
C GLY A 131 -16.86 -7.85 -4.70
N ARG A 132 -17.48 -8.38 -5.77
CA ARG A 132 -16.75 -8.75 -6.99
C ARG A 132 -16.18 -7.54 -7.73
N ALA A 133 -16.89 -6.41 -7.77
CA ALA A 133 -16.43 -5.21 -8.46
C ALA A 133 -15.21 -4.60 -7.74
N SER A 134 -15.27 -4.47 -6.39
CA SER A 134 -14.15 -4.01 -5.59
C SER A 134 -12.93 -4.93 -5.74
N ALA A 135 -13.15 -6.24 -5.64
CA ALA A 135 -12.10 -7.25 -5.79
C ALA A 135 -11.48 -7.23 -7.19
N TYR A 136 -12.29 -7.09 -8.24
CA TYR A 136 -11.80 -7.01 -9.62
C TYR A 136 -10.85 -5.82 -9.81
N VAL A 137 -11.20 -4.64 -9.29
CA VAL A 137 -10.34 -3.47 -9.39
C VAL A 137 -9.04 -3.67 -8.61
N LEU A 138 -9.11 -4.24 -7.39
CA LEU A 138 -7.91 -4.55 -6.60
C LEU A 138 -6.98 -5.55 -7.31
N ALA A 139 -7.54 -6.51 -8.07
CA ALA A 139 -6.76 -7.47 -8.83
C ALA A 139 -5.84 -6.83 -9.89
N GLY A 140 -6.08 -5.56 -10.29
CA GLY A 140 -5.16 -4.78 -11.10
C GLY A 140 -3.76 -4.67 -10.49
N GLY A 141 -3.64 -4.74 -9.16
CA GLY A 141 -2.36 -4.80 -8.45
C GLY A 141 -1.49 -6.02 -8.78
N VAL A 142 -2.09 -7.13 -9.29
CA VAL A 142 -1.30 -8.30 -9.75
C VAL A 142 -0.39 -7.92 -10.91
N LEU A 143 -0.87 -7.11 -11.85
CA LEU A 143 -0.04 -6.61 -12.96
C LEU A 143 1.14 -5.79 -12.43
N ALA A 144 0.89 -4.94 -11.43
CA ALA A 144 1.96 -4.19 -10.78
C ALA A 144 2.96 -5.11 -10.07
N ALA A 145 2.50 -6.13 -9.35
CA ALA A 145 3.38 -7.09 -8.67
C ALA A 145 4.32 -7.82 -9.62
N LEU A 146 3.86 -8.12 -10.83
CA LEU A 146 4.66 -8.80 -11.85
C LEU A 146 5.61 -7.84 -12.58
N LEU A 147 5.18 -6.63 -12.89
CA LEU A 147 5.91 -5.71 -13.75
C LEU A 147 6.78 -4.71 -12.99
N ALA A 148 6.34 -4.23 -11.81
CA ALA A 148 7.02 -3.14 -11.12
C ALA A 148 8.46 -3.47 -10.69
N PRO A 149 8.84 -4.68 -10.23
CA PRO A 149 10.23 -4.97 -9.89
C PRO A 149 11.17 -4.82 -11.09
N SER A 150 10.78 -5.35 -12.26
CA SER A 150 11.56 -5.22 -13.49
C SER A 150 11.61 -3.78 -13.98
N LEU A 151 10.49 -3.06 -13.90
CA LEU A 151 10.42 -1.64 -14.26
C LEU A 151 11.29 -0.78 -13.34
N ALA A 152 11.32 -1.06 -12.04
CA ALA A 152 12.16 -0.36 -11.08
C ALA A 152 13.65 -0.53 -11.39
N LEU A 153 14.10 -1.76 -11.65
CA LEU A 153 15.49 -2.05 -12.00
C LEU A 153 15.90 -1.42 -13.32
N TRP A 154 15.06 -1.58 -14.35
CA TRP A 154 15.31 -1.00 -15.67
C TRP A 154 15.37 0.53 -15.60
N SER A 155 14.37 1.17 -15.01
CA SER A 155 14.25 2.62 -14.96
C SER A 155 15.30 3.29 -14.08
N ARG A 156 15.81 2.59 -13.05
CA ARG A 156 16.89 3.07 -12.20
C ARG A 156 18.11 3.51 -12.99
N ASN A 157 18.47 2.76 -14.03
CA ASN A 157 19.68 2.96 -14.82
C ASN A 157 19.36 3.39 -16.27
N ALA A 158 18.13 3.79 -16.57
CA ALA A 158 17.70 4.16 -17.91
C ALA A 158 18.29 5.50 -18.40
N LEU A 159 18.78 6.34 -17.49
CA LEU A 159 19.40 7.63 -17.79
C LEU A 159 20.81 7.69 -17.21
N ALA A 160 21.60 8.67 -17.72
CA ALA A 160 22.98 8.87 -17.28
C ALA A 160 23.10 9.07 -15.76
N GLN A 161 22.12 9.77 -15.16
CA GLN A 161 22.05 9.89 -13.71
C GLN A 161 21.12 8.81 -13.13
N PRO A 162 21.63 7.93 -12.24
CA PRO A 162 20.84 6.88 -11.64
C PRO A 162 19.60 7.41 -10.91
N PHE A 163 18.53 6.63 -10.90
CA PHE A 163 17.23 6.90 -10.27
C PHE A 163 16.37 7.99 -10.93
N VAL A 164 16.90 8.95 -11.68
CA VAL A 164 16.09 9.98 -12.37
C VAL A 164 15.04 9.32 -13.27
N GLY A 165 15.45 8.32 -14.06
CA GLY A 165 14.54 7.56 -14.92
C GLY A 165 13.40 6.89 -14.18
N ALA A 166 13.62 6.44 -12.96
CA ALA A 166 12.58 5.81 -12.15
C ALA A 166 11.46 6.78 -11.74
N TYR A 167 11.82 8.00 -11.32
CA TYR A 167 10.82 9.01 -10.97
C TYR A 167 10.13 9.63 -12.18
N LEU A 168 10.82 9.73 -13.32
CA LEU A 168 10.19 10.07 -14.60
C LEU A 168 9.21 8.96 -15.03
N LEU A 169 9.55 7.69 -14.83
CA LEU A 169 8.62 6.58 -15.10
C LEU A 169 7.39 6.68 -14.20
N ILE A 170 7.54 6.99 -12.91
CA ILE A 170 6.41 7.26 -12.01
C ILE A 170 5.52 8.38 -12.56
N ALA A 171 6.11 9.49 -13.03
CA ALA A 171 5.35 10.59 -13.63
C ALA A 171 4.59 10.15 -14.90
N VAL A 172 5.21 9.35 -15.78
CA VAL A 172 4.59 8.81 -16.99
C VAL A 172 3.44 7.85 -16.66
N LEU A 173 3.64 6.93 -15.73
CA LEU A 173 2.58 6.00 -15.29
C LEU A 173 1.42 6.75 -14.62
N ALA A 174 1.72 7.77 -13.79
CA ALA A 174 0.71 8.62 -13.19
C ALA A 174 -0.06 9.45 -14.24
N LEU A 175 0.63 9.95 -15.28
CA LEU A 175 0.01 10.63 -16.41
C LEU A 175 -0.91 9.68 -17.19
N ALA A 176 -0.49 8.46 -17.45
CA ALA A 176 -1.35 7.45 -18.05
C ALA A 176 -2.58 7.19 -17.16
N GLY A 177 -2.40 7.10 -15.83
CA GLY A 177 -3.49 7.00 -14.87
C GLY A 177 -4.45 8.19 -14.93
N LEU A 178 -3.93 9.42 -15.02
CA LEU A 178 -4.72 10.64 -15.18
C LEU A 178 -5.56 10.60 -16.46
N LEU A 179 -4.95 10.22 -17.58
CA LEU A 179 -5.65 10.10 -18.87
C LEU A 179 -6.72 9.03 -18.83
N LEU A 180 -6.48 7.87 -18.20
CA LEU A 180 -7.50 6.84 -18.00
C LEU A 180 -8.66 7.36 -17.15
N MET A 181 -8.38 8.08 -16.07
CA MET A 181 -9.44 8.66 -15.23
C MET A 181 -10.22 9.75 -15.98
N ALA A 182 -9.61 10.46 -16.91
CA ALA A 182 -10.32 11.41 -17.77
C ALA A 182 -11.36 10.74 -18.70
N LEU A 183 -11.20 9.45 -19.00
CA LEU A 183 -12.16 8.68 -19.79
C LEU A 183 -13.34 8.13 -18.96
N LEU A 184 -13.29 8.23 -17.63
CA LEU A 184 -14.39 7.80 -16.77
C LEU A 184 -15.66 8.60 -17.11
N ARG A 185 -16.74 7.88 -17.35
CA ARG A 185 -18.07 8.48 -17.49
C ARG A 185 -18.68 8.60 -16.10
N GLU A 186 -19.00 9.81 -15.69
CA GLU A 186 -19.75 10.06 -14.46
C GLU A 186 -21.22 9.73 -14.72
N GLY A 187 -21.78 8.82 -13.93
CA GLY A 187 -23.22 8.69 -13.81
C GLY A 187 -23.76 9.98 -13.16
N GLN A 188 -24.97 10.40 -13.56
CA GLN A 188 -25.67 11.51 -12.88
C GLN A 188 -26.16 11.03 -11.50
N ALA A 189 -25.23 10.78 -10.58
CA ALA A 189 -25.62 10.57 -9.19
C ALA A 189 -26.10 11.90 -8.60
N PRO A 190 -27.23 11.94 -7.89
CA PRO A 190 -27.67 13.13 -7.18
C PRO A 190 -26.51 13.63 -6.32
N ARG A 191 -26.17 14.91 -6.44
CA ARG A 191 -25.14 15.52 -5.58
C ARG A 191 -25.61 15.42 -4.14
N PRO A 192 -24.97 14.63 -3.28
CA PRO A 192 -25.42 14.49 -1.91
C PRO A 192 -25.32 15.85 -1.19
N ALA A 193 -26.27 16.11 -0.30
CA ALA A 193 -26.28 17.29 0.56
C ALA A 193 -24.95 17.41 1.33
N ARG A 194 -24.54 18.64 1.65
CA ARG A 194 -23.32 18.88 2.45
C ARG A 194 -23.48 18.22 3.81
N LEU A 195 -22.74 17.14 4.06
CA LEU A 195 -22.58 16.63 5.42
C LEU A 195 -21.74 17.63 6.22
N ALA A 196 -22.31 18.13 7.32
CA ALA A 196 -21.56 18.94 8.26
C ALA A 196 -20.61 18.06 9.09
N TRP A 197 -19.52 18.60 9.58
CA TRP A 197 -18.60 17.90 10.50
C TRP A 197 -19.32 17.27 11.71
N ARG A 198 -20.47 17.80 12.12
CA ARG A 198 -21.33 17.25 13.18
C ARG A 198 -21.87 15.87 12.85
N ASP A 199 -22.05 15.53 11.59
CA ASP A 199 -22.65 14.26 11.15
C ASP A 199 -21.62 13.11 11.17
N ILE A 200 -20.32 13.42 11.19
CA ILE A 200 -19.22 12.45 11.34
C ILE A 200 -19.36 11.66 12.66
N GLY A 201 -19.70 12.35 13.76
CA GLY A 201 -19.94 11.70 15.04
C GLY A 201 -21.10 10.70 14.99
N GLY A 202 -22.13 10.98 14.19
CA GLY A 202 -23.25 10.07 13.94
C GLY A 202 -22.83 8.79 13.21
N LEU A 203 -21.94 8.89 12.22
CA LEU A 203 -21.40 7.75 11.49
C LEU A 203 -20.57 6.83 12.41
N LEU A 204 -19.71 7.41 13.24
CA LEU A 204 -18.87 6.64 14.19
C LEU A 204 -19.66 6.00 15.33
N ARG A 205 -20.91 6.40 15.58
CA ARG A 205 -21.79 5.71 16.53
C ARG A 205 -22.38 4.43 15.96
N ARG A 206 -22.44 4.27 14.64
CA ARG A 206 -22.97 3.06 13.97
C ARG A 206 -22.01 1.89 14.12
N PRO A 207 -22.43 0.75 14.69
CA PRO A 207 -21.53 -0.39 14.91
C PRO A 207 -20.98 -0.96 13.61
N VAL A 208 -21.76 -0.96 12.53
CA VAL A 208 -21.34 -1.45 11.20
C VAL A 208 -20.19 -0.60 10.64
N VAL A 209 -20.27 0.73 10.73
CA VAL A 209 -19.23 1.65 10.28
C VAL A 209 -17.95 1.46 11.09
N ARG A 210 -18.07 1.37 12.42
CA ARG A 210 -16.91 1.09 13.29
C ARG A 210 -16.26 -0.24 12.98
N ALA A 211 -17.06 -1.30 12.79
CA ALA A 211 -16.55 -2.62 12.46
C ALA A 211 -15.84 -2.62 11.10
N ALA A 212 -16.37 -1.93 10.10
CA ALA A 212 -15.76 -1.80 8.79
C ALA A 212 -14.41 -1.07 8.84
N ILE A 213 -14.35 0.08 9.55
CA ILE A 213 -13.12 0.85 9.74
C ILE A 213 -12.09 0.03 10.55
N ALA A 214 -12.50 -0.56 11.66
CA ALA A 214 -11.60 -1.36 12.49
C ALA A 214 -11.03 -2.57 11.72
N CYS A 215 -11.86 -3.24 10.92
CA CYS A 215 -11.44 -4.37 10.09
C CYS A 215 -10.34 -3.95 9.10
N THR A 216 -10.58 -2.91 8.30
CA THR A 216 -9.61 -2.47 7.30
C THR A 216 -8.36 -1.87 7.92
N ALA A 217 -8.50 -1.06 8.98
CA ALA A 217 -7.38 -0.41 9.66
C ALA A 217 -6.48 -1.44 10.37
N ALA A 218 -7.06 -2.43 11.06
CA ALA A 218 -6.30 -3.51 11.69
C ALA A 218 -5.55 -4.34 10.64
N GLY A 219 -6.24 -4.76 9.56
CA GLY A 219 -5.61 -5.50 8.47
C GLY A 219 -4.46 -4.71 7.83
N HIS A 220 -4.68 -3.43 7.56
CA HIS A 220 -3.67 -2.56 6.94
C HIS A 220 -2.48 -2.29 7.87
N GLY A 221 -2.75 -2.00 9.13
CA GLY A 221 -1.72 -1.72 10.12
C GLY A 221 -0.82 -2.93 10.38
N LEU A 222 -1.39 -4.10 10.59
CA LEU A 222 -0.62 -5.34 10.79
C LEU A 222 0.22 -5.69 9.56
N MET A 223 -0.35 -5.49 8.36
CA MET A 223 0.37 -5.68 7.11
C MET A 223 1.59 -4.76 7.02
N ILE A 224 1.43 -3.45 7.28
CA ILE A 224 2.53 -2.49 7.25
C ILE A 224 3.59 -2.83 8.30
N LEU A 225 3.18 -3.17 9.52
CA LEU A 225 4.08 -3.51 10.61
C LEU A 225 5.01 -4.66 10.24
N ILE A 226 4.45 -5.78 9.78
CA ILE A 226 5.22 -7.00 9.47
C ILE A 226 5.99 -6.83 8.16
N MET A 227 5.37 -6.21 7.13
CA MET A 227 6.04 -5.99 5.83
C MET A 227 7.31 -5.14 5.99
N ASN A 228 7.24 -4.05 6.77
CA ASN A 228 8.41 -3.19 7.00
C ASN A 228 9.50 -3.90 7.82
N ALA A 229 9.10 -4.78 8.75
CA ALA A 229 10.03 -5.53 9.57
C ALA A 229 10.73 -6.68 8.80
N THR A 230 10.05 -7.29 7.84
CA THR A 230 10.51 -8.51 7.17
C THR A 230 11.88 -8.37 6.47
N PRO A 231 12.15 -7.35 5.62
CA PRO A 231 13.45 -7.23 4.96
C PRO A 231 14.61 -7.08 5.94
N LEU A 232 14.37 -6.33 7.02
CA LEU A 232 15.37 -6.09 8.05
C LEU A 232 15.63 -7.36 8.86
N ALA A 233 14.57 -8.09 9.22
CA ALA A 233 14.68 -9.38 9.87
C ALA A 233 15.45 -10.40 9.03
N MET A 234 15.16 -10.48 7.73
CA MET A 234 15.91 -11.35 6.81
C MET A 234 17.38 -10.97 6.73
N SER A 235 17.70 -9.67 6.72
CA SER A 235 19.07 -9.17 6.76
C SER A 235 19.80 -9.61 8.04
N PHE A 236 19.15 -9.52 9.20
CA PHE A 236 19.71 -9.99 10.46
C PHE A 236 19.93 -11.51 10.50
N CYS A 237 19.09 -12.26 9.81
CA CYS A 237 19.29 -13.72 9.65
C CYS A 237 20.39 -14.07 8.62
N GLY A 238 21.08 -13.09 8.03
CA GLY A 238 22.14 -13.28 7.04
C GLY A 238 21.62 -13.75 5.68
N LEU A 239 20.34 -13.56 5.38
CA LEU A 239 19.75 -13.92 4.11
C LEU A 239 20.07 -12.88 3.03
N PRO A 240 20.41 -13.30 1.80
CA PRO A 240 20.77 -12.39 0.72
C PRO A 240 19.59 -11.51 0.28
N LEU A 241 19.91 -10.30 -0.18
CA LEU A 241 18.91 -9.30 -0.64
C LEU A 241 17.99 -9.84 -1.74
N GLU A 242 18.49 -10.71 -2.61
CA GLU A 242 17.71 -11.36 -3.67
C GLU A 242 16.56 -12.21 -3.11
N GLN A 243 16.79 -12.92 -2.00
CA GLN A 243 15.75 -13.69 -1.33
C GLN A 243 14.72 -12.78 -0.65
N SER A 244 15.17 -11.68 -0.06
CA SER A 244 14.27 -10.66 0.50
C SER A 244 13.37 -10.08 -0.60
N SER A 245 13.92 -9.74 -1.75
CA SER A 245 13.15 -9.24 -2.90
C SER A 245 12.10 -10.25 -3.37
N ARG A 246 12.44 -11.55 -3.41
CA ARG A 246 11.46 -12.62 -3.73
C ARG A 246 10.34 -12.70 -2.70
N VAL A 247 10.66 -12.61 -1.42
CA VAL A 247 9.64 -12.62 -0.34
C VAL A 247 8.70 -11.44 -0.48
N ILE A 248 9.21 -10.23 -0.76
CA ILE A 248 8.39 -9.04 -1.02
C ILE A 248 7.50 -9.26 -2.25
N GLN A 249 8.02 -9.82 -3.33
CA GLN A 249 7.23 -10.11 -4.53
C GLN A 249 6.08 -11.07 -4.23
N TRP A 250 6.32 -12.16 -3.49
CA TRP A 250 5.28 -13.09 -3.07
C TRP A 250 4.28 -12.46 -2.12
N HIS A 251 4.73 -11.56 -1.23
CA HIS A 251 3.83 -10.76 -0.41
C HIS A 251 2.86 -9.94 -1.25
N VAL A 252 3.39 -9.20 -2.24
CA VAL A 252 2.55 -8.36 -3.12
C VAL A 252 1.61 -9.21 -3.97
N LEU A 253 2.04 -10.39 -4.44
CA LEU A 253 1.14 -11.35 -5.08
C LEU A 253 0.05 -11.81 -4.12
N GLY A 254 0.39 -12.11 -2.87
CA GLY A 254 -0.57 -12.44 -1.81
C GLY A 254 -1.56 -11.32 -1.54
N MET A 255 -1.16 -10.05 -1.68
CA MET A 255 -2.06 -8.90 -1.54
C MET A 255 -3.13 -8.83 -2.63
N PHE A 256 -2.84 -9.24 -3.86
CA PHE A 256 -3.72 -8.99 -4.99
C PHE A 256 -4.31 -10.24 -5.64
N LEU A 257 -3.60 -11.36 -5.61
CA LEU A 257 -4.09 -12.61 -6.23
C LEU A 257 -5.40 -13.11 -5.62
N PRO A 258 -5.60 -13.08 -4.27
CA PRO A 258 -6.88 -13.50 -3.67
C PRO A 258 -8.08 -12.65 -4.12
N ALA A 259 -7.87 -11.43 -4.61
CA ALA A 259 -8.95 -10.57 -5.08
C ALA A 259 -9.79 -11.21 -6.19
N PHE A 260 -9.22 -12.12 -7.00
CA PHE A 260 -9.98 -12.81 -8.04
C PHE A 260 -11.13 -13.67 -7.50
N PHE A 261 -11.03 -14.17 -6.27
CA PHE A 261 -12.06 -15.00 -5.63
C PHE A 261 -12.65 -14.40 -4.35
N ALA A 262 -11.96 -13.48 -3.69
CA ALA A 262 -12.38 -12.87 -2.41
C ALA A 262 -13.73 -12.15 -2.53
N GLY A 263 -13.99 -11.46 -3.65
CA GLY A 263 -15.27 -10.82 -3.90
C GLY A 263 -16.43 -11.81 -4.02
N ALA A 264 -16.22 -12.93 -4.71
CA ALA A 264 -17.21 -13.99 -4.80
C ALA A 264 -17.43 -14.68 -3.43
N LEU A 265 -16.39 -14.77 -2.63
CA LEU A 265 -16.46 -15.31 -1.27
C LEU A 265 -17.30 -14.41 -0.37
N VAL A 266 -17.09 -13.08 -0.43
CA VAL A 266 -17.94 -12.11 0.29
C VAL A 266 -19.40 -12.23 -0.11
N ASP A 267 -19.68 -12.33 -1.42
CA ASP A 267 -21.05 -12.46 -1.93
C ASP A 267 -21.73 -13.76 -1.48
N ARG A 268 -20.94 -14.84 -1.22
CA ARG A 268 -21.47 -16.17 -0.84
C ARG A 268 -21.63 -16.36 0.66
N ILE A 269 -20.62 -16.01 1.45
CA ILE A 269 -20.57 -16.31 2.88
C ILE A 269 -20.69 -15.09 3.79
N GLY A 270 -20.73 -13.88 3.20
CA GLY A 270 -20.90 -12.60 3.85
C GLY A 270 -19.61 -11.97 4.39
N ASN A 271 -19.66 -10.66 4.61
CA ASN A 271 -18.53 -9.83 5.03
C ASN A 271 -17.86 -10.30 6.31
N ARG A 272 -18.66 -10.67 7.33
CA ARG A 272 -18.14 -11.06 8.65
C ARG A 272 -17.25 -12.30 8.59
N ARG A 273 -17.68 -13.35 7.87
CA ARG A 273 -16.90 -14.59 7.78
C ARG A 273 -15.62 -14.40 6.99
N VAL A 274 -15.66 -13.58 5.94
CA VAL A 274 -14.47 -13.26 5.12
C VAL A 274 -13.48 -12.41 5.94
N ALA A 275 -13.96 -11.44 6.72
CA ALA A 275 -13.12 -10.66 7.62
C ALA A 275 -12.44 -11.54 8.68
N LEU A 276 -13.18 -12.49 9.29
CA LEU A 276 -12.61 -13.44 10.25
C LEU A 276 -11.56 -14.37 9.63
N LEU A 277 -11.80 -14.85 8.39
CA LEU A 277 -10.81 -15.63 7.64
C LEU A 277 -9.55 -14.80 7.37
N GLY A 278 -9.71 -13.53 6.98
CA GLY A 278 -8.58 -12.60 6.80
C GLY A 278 -7.80 -12.40 8.11
N ALA A 279 -8.49 -12.18 9.23
CA ALA A 279 -7.86 -12.03 10.54
C ALA A 279 -7.12 -13.30 10.98
N PHE A 280 -7.69 -14.49 10.69
CA PHE A 280 -7.01 -15.76 10.93
C PHE A 280 -5.73 -15.89 10.11
N LEU A 281 -5.73 -15.52 8.83
CA LEU A 281 -4.53 -15.54 7.99
C LEU A 281 -3.45 -14.57 8.49
N LEU A 282 -3.85 -13.39 9.02
CA LEU A 282 -2.91 -12.45 9.63
C LEU A 282 -2.28 -13.04 10.91
N ALA A 283 -3.09 -13.68 11.75
CA ALA A 283 -2.60 -14.36 12.95
C ALA A 283 -1.68 -15.54 12.59
N ALA A 284 -2.05 -16.33 11.59
CA ALA A 284 -1.22 -17.41 11.06
C ALA A 284 0.12 -16.89 10.51
N SER A 285 0.09 -15.76 9.78
CA SER A 285 1.32 -15.09 9.31
C SER A 285 2.27 -14.77 10.46
N ALA A 286 1.76 -14.18 11.54
CA ALA A 286 2.56 -13.88 12.72
C ALA A 286 3.10 -15.16 13.38
N GLY A 287 2.27 -16.19 13.52
CA GLY A 287 2.68 -17.49 14.06
C GLY A 287 3.78 -18.16 13.23
N ILE A 288 3.67 -18.13 11.89
CA ILE A 288 4.70 -18.66 10.97
C ILE A 288 6.00 -17.85 11.10
N ALA A 289 5.92 -16.53 11.19
CA ALA A 289 7.09 -15.65 11.34
C ALA A 289 7.85 -15.94 12.66
N LEU A 290 7.14 -16.26 13.73
CA LEU A 290 7.74 -16.63 15.01
C LEU A 290 8.24 -18.08 15.04
N GLY A 291 7.78 -18.94 14.13
CA GLY A 291 8.12 -20.37 14.09
C GLY A 291 9.49 -20.68 13.50
N GLY A 292 10.17 -19.72 12.82
CA GLY A 292 11.48 -19.96 12.25
C GLY A 292 12.05 -18.81 11.43
N GLN A 293 13.33 -18.96 11.04
CA GLN A 293 14.13 -17.92 10.36
C GLN A 293 14.55 -18.35 8.93
N SER A 294 14.00 -19.44 8.41
CA SER A 294 14.31 -19.85 7.03
C SER A 294 13.54 -19.00 6.01
N VAL A 295 14.06 -18.93 4.78
CA VAL A 295 13.40 -18.24 3.66
C VAL A 295 11.95 -18.70 3.48
N MET A 296 11.67 -20.00 3.71
CA MET A 296 10.34 -20.56 3.58
C MET A 296 9.36 -19.97 4.63
N HIS A 297 9.81 -19.76 5.88
CA HIS A 297 8.99 -19.11 6.92
C HIS A 297 8.64 -17.67 6.51
N PHE A 298 9.63 -16.90 6.06
CA PHE A 298 9.38 -15.53 5.57
C PHE A 298 8.43 -15.49 4.37
N LEU A 299 8.58 -16.44 3.43
CA LEU A 299 7.75 -16.53 2.24
C LEU A 299 6.30 -16.87 2.58
N LEU A 300 6.07 -17.93 3.36
CA LEU A 300 4.72 -18.36 3.77
C LEU A 300 4.04 -17.32 4.65
N SER A 301 4.78 -16.73 5.61
CA SER A 301 4.29 -15.63 6.44
C SER A 301 3.86 -14.45 5.58
N SER A 302 4.70 -14.00 4.65
CA SER A 302 4.43 -12.86 3.77
C SER A 302 3.24 -13.11 2.83
N LEU A 303 3.10 -14.32 2.31
CA LEU A 303 1.96 -14.71 1.47
C LEU A 303 0.65 -14.71 2.28
N ALA A 304 0.66 -15.30 3.49
CA ALA A 304 -0.49 -15.29 4.38
C ALA A 304 -0.87 -13.87 4.82
N LEU A 305 0.14 -13.02 5.10
CA LEU A 305 -0.03 -11.61 5.45
C LEU A 305 -0.76 -10.83 4.34
N GLY A 306 -0.27 -10.92 3.11
CA GLY A 306 -0.89 -10.26 1.96
C GLY A 306 -2.33 -10.74 1.72
N SER A 307 -2.55 -12.06 1.79
CA SER A 307 -3.87 -12.66 1.58
C SER A 307 -4.85 -12.26 2.68
N GLY A 308 -4.43 -12.25 3.94
CA GLY A 308 -5.24 -11.81 5.07
C GLY A 308 -5.64 -10.33 4.95
N TRP A 309 -4.69 -9.47 4.60
CA TRP A 309 -4.95 -8.06 4.32
C TRP A 309 -6.00 -7.87 3.20
N ASN A 310 -5.87 -8.59 2.09
CA ASN A 310 -6.80 -8.51 0.96
C ASN A 310 -8.23 -8.86 1.38
N LEU A 311 -8.41 -9.98 2.09
CA LEU A 311 -9.73 -10.41 2.54
C LEU A 311 -10.37 -9.40 3.49
N MET A 312 -9.62 -8.87 4.46
CA MET A 312 -10.11 -7.85 5.39
C MET A 312 -10.44 -6.53 4.68
N LEU A 313 -9.63 -6.13 3.70
CA LEU A 313 -9.87 -4.92 2.92
C LEU A 313 -11.17 -5.03 2.10
N ILE A 314 -11.38 -6.14 1.39
CA ILE A 314 -12.58 -6.35 0.57
C ILE A 314 -13.82 -6.47 1.46
N ALA A 315 -13.74 -7.27 2.52
CA ALA A 315 -14.84 -7.45 3.46
C ALA A 315 -15.22 -6.13 4.17
N GLY A 316 -14.24 -5.37 4.66
CA GLY A 316 -14.50 -4.09 5.32
C GLY A 316 -15.01 -3.02 4.36
N THR A 317 -14.49 -2.97 3.12
CA THR A 317 -14.97 -2.03 2.10
C THR A 317 -16.43 -2.28 1.73
N THR A 318 -16.82 -3.54 1.55
CA THR A 318 -18.22 -3.90 1.25
C THR A 318 -19.14 -3.71 2.46
N LEU A 319 -18.67 -4.03 3.67
CA LEU A 319 -19.40 -3.81 4.91
C LEU A 319 -19.67 -2.32 5.16
N LEU A 320 -18.73 -1.44 4.87
CA LEU A 320 -18.93 0.00 4.99
C LEU A 320 -20.12 0.46 4.15
N GLY A 321 -20.26 -0.10 2.93
CA GLY A 321 -21.37 0.22 2.03
C GLY A 321 -22.77 -0.13 2.56
N GLU A 322 -22.87 -0.98 3.60
CA GLU A 322 -24.10 -1.33 4.30
C GLU A 322 -24.41 -0.37 5.46
N GLY A 323 -23.41 0.40 5.94
CA GLY A 323 -23.46 1.19 7.17
C GLY A 323 -23.83 2.67 6.99
N HIS A 324 -23.98 3.17 5.77
CA HIS A 324 -24.21 4.59 5.50
C HIS A 324 -25.27 4.82 4.44
N ALA A 325 -25.95 5.98 4.52
CA ALA A 325 -26.82 6.47 3.46
C ALA A 325 -26.00 6.99 2.27
N GLU A 326 -26.65 7.14 1.12
CA GLU A 326 -25.99 7.61 -0.11
C GLU A 326 -25.42 9.05 0.06
N SER A 327 -26.11 9.91 0.81
CA SER A 327 -25.66 11.26 1.16
C SER A 327 -24.41 11.29 2.04
N GLU A 328 -24.16 10.23 2.84
CA GLU A 328 -23.06 10.12 3.80
C GLU A 328 -21.83 9.40 3.23
N ARG A 329 -21.94 8.84 2.01
CA ARG A 329 -20.95 7.98 1.37
C ARG A 329 -19.53 8.53 1.43
N GLY A 330 -19.33 9.78 0.98
CA GLY A 330 -17.99 10.40 0.94
C GLY A 330 -17.38 10.51 2.34
N ALA A 331 -18.16 10.92 3.35
CA ALA A 331 -17.68 11.04 4.71
C ALA A 331 -17.30 9.67 5.30
N ALA A 332 -18.14 8.65 5.09
CA ALA A 332 -17.86 7.28 5.57
C ALA A 332 -16.59 6.69 4.95
N GLN A 333 -16.43 6.85 3.62
CA GLN A 333 -15.23 6.40 2.90
C GLN A 333 -13.99 7.18 3.33
N GLY A 334 -14.11 8.51 3.49
CA GLY A 334 -13.03 9.35 3.99
C GLY A 334 -12.57 8.93 5.39
N LEU A 335 -13.51 8.65 6.31
CA LEU A 335 -13.19 8.16 7.65
C LEU A 335 -12.47 6.82 7.63
N MET A 336 -12.89 5.88 6.77
CA MET A 336 -12.22 4.59 6.61
C MET A 336 -10.78 4.77 6.13
N GLU A 337 -10.55 5.56 5.08
CA GLU A 337 -9.22 5.79 4.55
C GLU A 337 -8.33 6.58 5.52
N GLN A 338 -8.91 7.55 6.24
CA GLN A 338 -8.18 8.26 7.29
C GLN A 338 -7.75 7.30 8.41
N GLY A 339 -8.63 6.41 8.84
CA GLY A 339 -8.32 5.38 9.83
C GLY A 339 -7.21 4.44 9.35
N ASN A 340 -7.30 3.96 8.10
CA ASN A 340 -6.29 3.11 7.49
C ASN A 340 -4.92 3.82 7.44
N SER A 341 -4.89 5.07 6.98
CA SER A 341 -3.66 5.86 6.85
C SER A 341 -3.03 6.19 8.20
N LEU A 342 -3.85 6.52 9.21
CA LEU A 342 -3.38 6.80 10.56
C LEU A 342 -2.75 5.55 11.19
N VAL A 343 -3.44 4.41 11.13
CA VAL A 343 -2.92 3.17 11.69
C VAL A 343 -1.68 2.70 10.92
N ALA A 344 -1.64 2.84 9.60
CA ALA A 344 -0.46 2.54 8.80
C ALA A 344 0.76 3.39 9.22
N ALA A 345 0.56 4.69 9.44
CA ALA A 345 1.62 5.58 9.91
C ALA A 345 2.15 5.14 11.29
N LEU A 346 1.24 4.88 12.26
CA LEU A 346 1.62 4.42 13.60
C LEU A 346 2.39 3.09 13.54
N MET A 347 1.92 2.13 12.75
CA MET A 347 2.55 0.83 12.60
C MET A 347 3.89 0.89 11.84
N SER A 348 4.04 1.82 10.92
CA SER A 348 5.32 2.06 10.25
C SER A 348 6.40 2.51 11.24
N PHE A 349 6.07 3.41 12.18
CA PHE A 349 6.98 3.78 13.27
C PHE A 349 7.21 2.62 14.24
N GLY A 350 6.16 1.84 14.55
CA GLY A 350 6.24 0.68 15.45
C GLY A 350 7.09 -0.48 14.89
N SER A 351 7.28 -0.57 13.58
CA SER A 351 8.02 -1.67 12.96
C SER A 351 9.47 -1.78 13.42
N GLY A 352 10.15 -0.63 13.60
CA GLY A 352 11.51 -0.60 14.14
C GLY A 352 11.58 -1.09 15.60
N ALA A 353 10.64 -0.67 16.44
CA ALA A 353 10.55 -1.12 17.83
C ALA A 353 10.27 -2.62 17.94
N LEU A 354 9.45 -3.17 17.03
CA LEU A 354 9.14 -4.60 16.99
C LEU A 354 10.41 -5.44 16.78
N ILE A 355 11.27 -5.05 15.86
CA ILE A 355 12.51 -5.76 15.55
C ILE A 355 13.45 -5.75 16.75
N THR A 356 13.59 -4.62 17.42
CA THR A 356 14.45 -4.51 18.60
C THR A 356 13.92 -5.32 19.78
N SER A 357 12.58 -5.37 19.97
CA SER A 357 11.96 -6.05 21.11
C SER A 357 11.90 -7.59 20.93
N LEU A 358 11.80 -8.10 19.71
CA LEU A 358 11.76 -9.54 19.44
C LEU A 358 13.14 -10.23 19.57
N GLY A 359 14.18 -9.51 19.97
CA GLY A 359 15.49 -10.07 20.23
C GLY A 359 16.28 -10.51 19.01
N TRP A 360 15.74 -10.32 17.78
CA TRP A 360 16.43 -10.68 16.54
C TRP A 360 17.79 -10.00 16.39
N MET A 361 17.95 -8.79 16.93
CA MET A 361 19.26 -8.12 16.98
C MET A 361 20.24 -8.83 17.92
N ARG A 362 19.77 -9.37 19.03
CA ARG A 362 20.62 -10.08 20.01
C ARG A 362 21.18 -11.38 19.44
N GLU A 363 20.37 -12.17 18.74
CA GLU A 363 20.81 -13.41 18.12
C GLU A 363 21.75 -13.19 16.92
N SER A 364 21.53 -12.13 16.13
CA SER A 364 22.44 -11.81 15.02
C SER A 364 23.77 -11.29 15.50
N GLU A 365 23.84 -10.50 16.58
CA GLU A 365 25.10 -10.10 17.20
C GLU A 365 25.88 -11.28 17.78
N ILE A 366 25.19 -12.23 18.40
CA ILE A 366 25.81 -13.46 18.94
C ILE A 366 26.34 -14.32 17.79
N ASN A 367 25.57 -14.48 16.72
CA ASN A 367 25.99 -15.24 15.53
C ASN A 367 27.13 -14.55 14.77
N GLN A 368 27.13 -13.23 14.63
CA GLN A 368 28.23 -12.48 14.01
C GLN A 368 29.50 -12.53 14.87
N LYS A 369 29.38 -12.37 16.18
CA LYS A 369 30.51 -12.56 17.11
C LYS A 369 31.05 -13.98 17.09
N GLY A 370 30.17 -14.99 16.99
CA GLY A 370 30.55 -16.40 16.84
C GLY A 370 31.27 -16.69 15.50
N LYS A 371 30.80 -16.10 14.39
CA LYS A 371 31.46 -16.21 13.08
C LYS A 371 32.82 -15.46 13.07
N ALA A 372 32.89 -14.27 13.65
CA ALA A 372 34.12 -13.49 13.74
C ALA A 372 35.16 -14.15 14.66
N ARG A 373 34.71 -14.87 15.69
CA ARG A 373 35.58 -15.67 16.54
C ARG A 373 36.11 -16.88 15.80
N LYS A 374 35.26 -17.65 15.07
CA LYS A 374 35.69 -18.75 14.22
C LYS A 374 36.68 -18.33 13.15
N LEU A 375 36.48 -17.19 12.49
CA LEU A 375 37.41 -16.67 11.49
C LEU A 375 38.78 -16.32 12.11
N ARG A 376 38.78 -15.69 13.28
CA ARG A 376 40.03 -15.43 14.04
C ARG A 376 40.74 -16.71 14.45
N ASP A 377 40.00 -17.68 14.97
CA ASP A 377 40.58 -18.95 15.38
C ASP A 377 41.23 -19.74 14.18
N ILE A 378 40.65 -19.56 12.97
CA ILE A 378 41.22 -20.07 11.72
C ILE A 378 42.47 -19.28 11.30
N GLU A 379 42.44 -17.95 11.37
CA GLU A 379 43.60 -17.09 11.03
C GLU A 379 44.76 -17.26 12.03
N GLU A 380 44.46 -17.54 13.30
CA GLU A 380 45.47 -17.83 14.33
C GLU A 380 45.96 -19.27 14.39
N GLY A 381 45.49 -20.11 13.47
CA GLY A 381 45.92 -21.52 13.38
C GLY A 381 45.49 -22.37 14.59
N LYS A 382 44.48 -21.95 15.34
CA LYS A 382 43.97 -22.62 16.54
C LYS A 382 42.73 -23.51 16.27
N GLY A 383 42.43 -23.78 14.98
CA GLY A 383 41.34 -24.64 14.59
C GLY A 383 41.87 -26.06 14.28
N ILE A 384 41.50 -27.00 15.14
CA ILE A 384 41.56 -28.46 14.83
C ILE A 384 40.27 -28.83 14.16
#